data_2b7e76b84b24590d015b95f96dfa74b7
#
_entry.id   2b7e76b84b24590d015b95f96dfa74b7
#
_cell.length_a   1.000
_cell.length_b   1.000
_cell.length_c   1.000
_cell.angle_alpha   90.00
_cell.angle_beta   90.00
_cell.angle_gamma   90.00
#
_symmetry.space_group_name_H-M   'P 1'
#
loop_
_entity.id
_entity.type
_entity.pdbx_description
1 polymer ?
#
loop_
_entity_poly.entity_id
_entity_poly.type
_entity_poly.pdbx_seq_one_letter_code
_entity_poly.pdbx_strand_id
1 'polypeptide(L)'
;XSPMSDLARFLTHCCDGVVRRQAEMFAIEFYHECLTKEFGNDSTKVPYTIEQLKKAYNFAFLTQSFFAVAVTQIFYSSYEDKLPNEAVKNAFHSYGILKALHLLEDAERLLDGEMKEMFEKYSV
;
A
#
# COMPACT_ATOMS: atom_id res chain seq x y z
N UNK A 1 -8.46 4.67 12.85
CA UNK A 1 -7.78 4.74 12.24
C UNK A 1 -6.51 4.60 12.49
N SER A 2 -6.14 4.00 11.91
CA SER A 2 -4.68 3.82 11.96
C SER A 2 -3.97 4.96 11.24
N PRO A 3 -2.89 5.46 11.80
CA PRO A 3 -2.15 6.53 11.10
C PRO A 3 -1.56 6.03 9.78
N MET A 4 -1.40 4.73 9.62
CA MET A 4 -0.83 4.17 8.39
C MET A 4 -1.87 3.89 7.32
N SER A 5 -3.16 3.99 7.62
CA SER A 5 -4.20 3.71 6.64
C SER A 5 -4.16 4.68 5.46
N ASP A 6 -4.01 5.95 5.74
CA ASP A 6 -3.96 6.96 4.67
C ASP A 6 -2.69 6.81 3.83
N LEU A 7 -1.57 6.52 4.47
CA LEU A 7 -0.32 6.29 3.73
C LEU A 7 -0.46 5.08 2.81
N ALA A 8 -0.99 3.98 3.35
CA ALA A 8 -1.16 2.78 2.54
C ALA A 8 -2.14 3.03 1.39
N ARG A 9 -3.23 3.74 1.67
CA ARG A 9 -4.19 4.05 0.62
C ARG A 9 -3.55 4.86 -0.50
N PHE A 10 -2.80 5.88 -0.13
CA PHE A 10 -2.16 6.72 -1.13
C PHE A 10 -1.16 5.91 -1.95
N LEU A 11 -0.32 5.14 -1.29
CA LEU A 11 0.73 4.40 -2.00
C LEU A 11 0.17 3.28 -2.89
N THR A 12 -0.89 2.61 -2.44
CA THR A 12 -1.44 1.50 -3.24
C THR A 12 -2.29 2.00 -4.40
N HIS A 13 -3.01 3.10 -4.22
CA HIS A 13 -3.93 3.59 -5.24
C HIS A 13 -3.29 4.60 -6.19
N CYS A 14 -2.37 5.41 -5.71
CA CYS A 14 -1.87 6.55 -6.48
C CYS A 14 -0.47 6.38 -7.03
N CYS A 15 0.26 5.34 -6.64
CA CYS A 15 1.63 5.14 -7.07
C CYS A 15 1.78 3.80 -7.76
N ASP A 16 2.65 3.76 -8.77
CA ASP A 16 2.99 2.45 -9.35
C ASP A 16 3.90 1.69 -8.39
N GLY A 17 4.13 0.41 -8.70
CA GLY A 17 4.86 -0.44 -7.79
C GLY A 17 6.30 0.00 -7.53
N VAL A 18 6.96 0.52 -8.55
CA VAL A 18 8.35 0.96 -8.39
C VAL A 18 8.43 2.15 -7.44
N VAL A 19 7.59 3.15 -7.68
CA VAL A 19 7.56 4.34 -6.82
C VAL A 19 7.13 3.97 -5.41
N ARG A 20 6.11 3.12 -5.28
CA ARG A 20 5.62 2.72 -3.97
C ARG A 20 6.70 1.99 -3.17
N ARG A 21 7.40 1.05 -3.81
CA ARG A 21 8.43 0.29 -3.11
C ARG A 21 9.57 1.20 -2.63
N GLN A 22 9.91 2.19 -3.43
CA GLN A 22 10.92 3.16 -3.01
C GLN A 22 10.44 3.99 -1.82
N ALA A 23 9.20 4.45 -1.87
CA ALA A 23 8.64 5.23 -0.77
C ALA A 23 8.57 4.43 0.52
N GLU A 24 8.20 3.14 0.41
CA GLU A 24 8.10 2.28 1.57
C GLU A 24 9.42 2.11 2.31
N MET A 25 10.53 2.35 1.63
CA MET A 25 11.84 2.19 2.26
C MET A 25 12.13 3.26 3.32
N PHE A 26 11.46 4.41 3.24
CA PHE A 26 11.77 5.49 4.18
C PHE A 26 10.56 6.18 4.79
N ALA A 27 9.37 5.97 4.23
CA ALA A 27 8.21 6.78 4.63
C ALA A 27 7.84 6.61 6.10
N ILE A 28 7.92 5.38 6.62
CA ILE A 28 7.52 5.12 8.00
C ILE A 28 8.49 5.76 8.98
N GLU A 29 9.79 5.61 8.73
CA GLU A 29 10.79 6.26 9.57
C GLU A 29 10.65 7.77 9.52
N PHE A 30 10.40 8.31 8.34
CA PHE A 30 10.21 9.75 8.19
C PHE A 30 8.98 10.22 8.98
N TYR A 31 7.90 9.48 8.89
CA TYR A 31 6.69 9.79 9.64
C TYR A 31 6.97 9.80 11.14
N HIS A 32 7.68 8.77 11.62
CA HIS A 32 8.02 8.69 13.04
C HIS A 32 8.91 9.84 13.47
N GLU A 33 9.83 10.23 12.61
CA GLU A 33 10.71 11.37 12.88
C GLU A 33 9.90 12.66 13.02
N CYS A 34 8.93 12.85 12.13
CA CYS A 34 8.06 14.03 12.20
C CYS A 34 7.23 14.03 13.48
N LEU A 35 6.70 12.85 13.86
CA LEU A 35 5.96 12.75 15.11
C LEU A 35 6.84 13.07 16.31
N THR A 36 8.07 12.59 16.28
CA THR A 36 9.00 12.86 17.37
C THR A 36 9.21 14.37 17.55
N LYS A 37 9.33 15.09 16.44
CA LYS A 37 9.47 16.54 16.51
C LYS A 37 8.23 17.20 17.10
N GLU A 38 7.05 16.66 16.78
CA GLU A 38 5.81 17.20 17.34
C GLU A 38 5.72 17.00 18.85
N PHE A 39 6.38 15.97 19.36
CA PHE A 39 6.40 15.67 20.78
C PHE A 39 7.68 16.19 21.45
N GLY A 40 8.21 17.30 20.95
CA GLY A 40 9.33 17.98 21.57
C GLY A 40 10.66 17.27 21.43
N ASN A 41 10.83 16.55 20.35
CA ASN A 41 12.06 15.79 20.06
C ASN A 41 12.32 14.70 21.08
N ASP A 42 11.27 14.18 21.69
CA ASP A 42 11.37 13.11 22.68
C ASP A 42 10.60 11.90 22.16
N SER A 43 11.33 10.94 21.63
CA SER A 43 10.72 9.77 21.03
C SER A 43 9.99 8.90 22.05
N THR A 44 10.33 9.03 23.33
CA THR A 44 9.63 8.26 24.36
C THR A 44 8.19 8.72 24.57
N LYS A 45 7.88 9.94 24.13
CA LYS A 45 6.53 10.48 24.26
C LYS A 45 5.65 10.19 23.05
N VAL A 46 6.25 9.73 21.96
CA VAL A 46 5.47 9.35 20.77
C VAL A 46 4.69 8.08 21.09
N PRO A 47 3.36 8.06 20.81
CA PRO A 47 2.55 6.89 21.21
C PRO A 47 2.81 5.62 20.38
N TYR A 48 3.65 5.70 19.35
CA TYR A 48 3.95 4.55 18.49
C TYR A 48 5.44 4.35 18.35
N THR A 49 5.87 3.09 18.37
CA THR A 49 7.24 2.75 17.96
C THR A 49 7.27 2.56 16.43
N ILE A 50 8.47 2.60 15.87
CA ILE A 50 8.61 2.33 14.43
C ILE A 50 8.12 0.93 14.10
N GLU A 51 8.39 -0.04 14.98
CA GLU A 51 7.92 -1.42 14.76
C GLU A 51 6.40 -1.50 14.72
N GLN A 52 5.74 -0.78 15.63
CA GLN A 52 4.28 -0.75 15.63
C GLN A 52 3.74 -0.11 14.35
N LEU A 53 4.39 0.95 13.90
CA LEU A 53 3.96 1.60 12.66
C LEU A 53 4.17 0.69 11.45
N LYS A 54 5.26 -0.06 11.42
CA LYS A 54 5.50 -0.98 10.31
C LYS A 54 4.46 -2.09 10.26
N LYS A 55 4.09 -2.64 11.42
CA LYS A 55 3.04 -3.65 11.47
C LYS A 55 1.70 -3.07 11.04
N ALA A 56 1.38 -1.87 11.49
CA ALA A 56 0.14 -1.21 11.09
C ALA A 56 0.13 -0.93 9.59
N TYR A 57 1.27 -0.51 9.04
CA TYR A 57 1.35 -0.27 7.61
C TYR A 57 1.14 -1.57 6.82
N ASN A 58 1.78 -2.66 7.24
CA ASN A 58 1.65 -3.92 6.53
C ASN A 58 0.21 -4.40 6.52
N PHE A 59 -0.48 -4.27 7.65
CA PHE A 59 -1.88 -4.65 7.71
C PHE A 59 -2.74 -3.77 6.80
N ALA A 60 -2.51 -2.46 6.86
CA ALA A 60 -3.24 -1.53 6.01
C ALA A 60 -2.92 -1.76 4.53
N PHE A 61 -1.66 -2.09 4.23
CA PHE A 61 -1.25 -2.39 2.86
C PHE A 61 -2.04 -3.57 2.29
N LEU A 62 -2.18 -4.64 3.07
CA LEU A 62 -2.92 -5.80 2.59
C LEU A 62 -4.37 -5.43 2.28
N THR A 63 -5.01 -4.72 3.20
CA THR A 63 -6.39 -4.30 3.02
C THR A 63 -6.54 -3.41 1.79
N GLN A 64 -5.68 -2.41 1.68
CA GLN A 64 -5.77 -1.46 0.58
C GLN A 64 -5.36 -2.07 -0.75
N SER A 65 -4.46 -3.05 -0.73
CA SER A 65 -4.02 -3.69 -1.98
C SER A 65 -5.17 -4.42 -2.66
N PHE A 66 -5.94 -5.19 -1.90
CA PHE A 66 -7.08 -5.89 -2.49
C PHE A 66 -8.11 -4.91 -3.01
N PHE A 67 -8.33 -3.84 -2.26
CA PHE A 67 -9.26 -2.81 -2.68
C PHE A 67 -8.77 -2.10 -3.94
N ALA A 68 -7.47 -1.81 -4.02
CA ALA A 68 -6.89 -1.12 -5.18
C ALA A 68 -6.99 -1.98 -6.44
N VAL A 69 -6.77 -3.29 -6.30
CA VAL A 69 -6.89 -4.19 -7.45
C VAL A 69 -8.33 -4.20 -7.96
N ALA A 70 -9.29 -4.27 -7.04
CA ALA A 70 -10.71 -4.27 -7.42
C ALA A 70 -11.10 -2.94 -8.08
N VAL A 71 -10.65 -1.82 -7.53
CA VAL A 71 -10.95 -0.51 -8.10
C VAL A 71 -10.36 -0.36 -9.49
N THR A 72 -9.13 -0.83 -9.69
CA THR A 72 -8.49 -0.77 -11.00
C THR A 72 -9.31 -1.56 -12.04
N GLN A 73 -9.79 -2.74 -11.65
CA GLN A 73 -10.59 -3.57 -12.54
C GLN A 73 -11.89 -2.87 -12.92
N ILE A 74 -12.58 -2.31 -11.94
CA ILE A 74 -13.83 -1.59 -12.17
C ILE A 74 -13.59 -0.38 -13.07
N PHE A 75 -12.52 0.36 -12.79
CA PHE A 75 -12.18 1.55 -13.54
C PHE A 75 -11.93 1.21 -15.02
N TYR A 76 -11.15 0.16 -15.25
CA TYR A 76 -10.87 -0.25 -16.62
C TYR A 76 -12.17 -0.63 -17.35
N SER A 77 -13.02 -1.42 -16.70
CA SER A 77 -14.29 -1.83 -17.30
C SER A 77 -15.17 -0.63 -17.64
N SER A 78 -15.15 0.39 -16.78
CA SER A 78 -15.99 1.57 -16.98
C SER A 78 -15.50 2.47 -18.09
N TYR A 79 -14.20 2.53 -18.32
CA TYR A 79 -13.63 3.51 -19.25
C TYR A 79 -13.05 2.92 -20.52
N GLU A 80 -13.07 1.62 -20.63
CA GLU A 80 -12.47 0.93 -21.78
C GLU A 80 -13.03 1.46 -23.11
N ASP A 81 -14.34 1.64 -23.20
CA ASP A 81 -15.00 2.08 -24.42
C ASP A 81 -14.83 3.57 -24.69
N LYS A 82 -14.38 4.32 -23.69
CA LYS A 82 -14.25 5.77 -23.82
C LYS A 82 -12.84 6.20 -24.18
N LEU A 83 -11.91 5.26 -24.24
CA LEU A 83 -10.53 5.59 -24.60
C LEU A 83 -10.41 5.81 -26.09
N PRO A 84 -9.53 6.74 -26.52
CA PRO A 84 -9.53 7.20 -27.90
C PRO A 84 -9.10 6.19 -28.95
N ASN A 85 -8.22 5.25 -28.61
CA ASN A 85 -7.78 4.27 -29.60
C ASN A 85 -7.19 3.04 -28.91
N GLU A 86 -6.82 2.05 -29.74
CA GLU A 86 -6.32 0.78 -29.22
C GLU A 86 -4.99 0.92 -28.51
N ALA A 87 -4.13 1.82 -28.97
CA ALA A 87 -2.84 2.03 -28.30
C ALA A 87 -3.04 2.54 -26.88
N VAL A 88 -3.97 3.49 -26.72
CA VAL A 88 -4.27 4.02 -25.38
C VAL A 88 -4.93 2.97 -24.52
N LYS A 89 -5.84 2.16 -25.08
CA LYS A 89 -6.46 1.07 -24.35
C LYS A 89 -5.42 0.08 -23.84
N ASN A 90 -4.50 -0.30 -24.71
CA ASN A 90 -3.47 -1.27 -24.33
C ASN A 90 -2.54 -0.72 -23.26
N ALA A 91 -2.17 0.55 -23.38
CA ALA A 91 -1.31 1.19 -22.37
C ALA A 91 -2.01 1.25 -21.03
N PHE A 92 -3.28 1.64 -21.03
CA PHE A 92 -4.08 1.72 -19.81
C PHE A 92 -4.22 0.36 -19.13
N HIS A 93 -4.50 -0.66 -19.94
CA HIS A 93 -4.66 -2.02 -19.46
C HIS A 93 -3.34 -2.56 -18.90
N SER A 94 -2.25 -2.35 -19.64
CA SER A 94 -0.93 -2.83 -19.21
C SER A 94 -0.49 -2.18 -17.91
N TYR A 95 -0.72 -0.88 -17.77
CA TYR A 95 -0.37 -0.20 -16.53
C TYR A 95 -1.15 -0.76 -15.34
N GLY A 96 -2.44 -0.99 -15.54
CA GLY A 96 -3.28 -1.54 -14.48
C GLY A 96 -2.85 -2.95 -14.09
N ILE A 97 -2.54 -3.79 -15.07
CA ILE A 97 -2.10 -5.16 -14.79
C ILE A 97 -0.77 -5.16 -14.03
N LEU A 98 0.17 -4.34 -14.47
CA LEU A 98 1.48 -4.29 -13.80
C LEU A 98 1.35 -3.81 -12.36
N LYS A 99 0.55 -2.77 -12.15
CA LYS A 99 0.31 -2.27 -10.80
C LYS A 99 -0.31 -3.36 -9.92
N ALA A 100 -1.31 -4.06 -10.46
CA ALA A 100 -1.96 -5.13 -9.71
C ALA A 100 -0.99 -6.26 -9.39
N LEU A 101 -0.16 -6.65 -10.35
CA LEU A 101 0.82 -7.69 -10.12
C LEU A 101 1.80 -7.31 -9.01
N HIS A 102 2.29 -6.07 -9.03
CA HIS A 102 3.20 -5.63 -7.99
C HIS A 102 2.53 -5.66 -6.61
N LEU A 103 1.26 -5.23 -6.54
CA LEU A 103 0.53 -5.27 -5.28
C LEU A 103 0.35 -6.69 -4.78
N LEU A 104 -0.04 -7.60 -5.68
CA LEU A 104 -0.27 -8.98 -5.29
C LEU A 104 1.02 -9.69 -4.92
N GLU A 105 2.12 -9.41 -5.62
CA GLU A 105 3.42 -9.96 -5.25
C GLU A 105 3.81 -9.57 -3.83
N ASP A 106 3.65 -8.29 -3.52
CA ASP A 106 4.05 -7.79 -2.21
C ASP A 106 3.10 -8.27 -1.11
N ALA A 107 1.80 -8.40 -1.44
CA ALA A 107 0.84 -8.96 -0.50
C ALA A 107 1.17 -10.42 -0.19
N GLU A 108 1.51 -11.19 -1.21
CA GLU A 108 1.88 -12.59 -1.02
C GLU A 108 3.12 -12.71 -0.15
N ARG A 109 4.10 -11.86 -0.39
CA ARG A 109 5.33 -11.88 0.40
C ARG A 109 5.05 -11.60 1.86
N LEU A 110 4.17 -10.65 2.14
CA LEU A 110 3.80 -10.35 3.53
C LEU A 110 3.07 -11.51 4.18
N LEU A 111 2.14 -12.13 3.47
CA LEU A 111 1.37 -13.25 4.03
C LEU A 111 2.23 -14.48 4.26
N ASP A 112 3.26 -14.68 3.44
CA ASP A 112 4.16 -15.81 3.61
C ASP A 112 5.30 -15.51 4.59
N GLY A 113 5.52 -14.24 4.92
CA GLY A 113 6.61 -13.82 5.78
C GLY A 113 6.14 -13.20 7.07
N GLU A 114 6.26 -11.89 7.14
CA GLU A 114 6.05 -11.15 8.38
C GLU A 114 4.67 -11.34 9.00
N MET A 115 3.65 -11.53 8.17
CA MET A 115 2.28 -11.66 8.66
C MET A 115 1.74 -13.08 8.61
N LYS A 116 2.61 -14.04 8.36
CA LYS A 116 2.18 -15.43 8.25
C LYS A 116 1.52 -15.92 9.53
N GLU A 117 2.15 -15.65 10.66
CA GLU A 117 1.66 -16.10 11.93
C GLU A 117 0.29 -15.52 12.26
N MET A 118 0.14 -14.22 12.01
CA MET A 118 -1.13 -13.57 12.24
C MET A 118 -2.22 -14.12 11.31
N PHE A 119 -1.86 -14.32 10.06
CA PHE A 119 -2.79 -14.85 9.08
C PHE A 119 -3.27 -16.24 9.45
N GLU A 120 -2.33 -17.10 9.86
CA GLU A 120 -2.69 -18.47 10.26
C GLU A 120 -3.53 -18.48 11.52
N LYS A 121 -3.27 -17.56 12.45
CA LYS A 121 -4.01 -17.49 13.69
C LYS A 121 -5.49 -17.15 13.46
N TYR A 122 -5.78 -16.28 12.52
CA TYR A 122 -7.14 -15.80 12.28
C TYR A 122 -7.81 -16.42 11.07
N SER A 123 -7.11 -17.27 10.36
CA SER A 123 -7.67 -17.97 9.20
C SER A 123 -8.48 -19.17 9.65
N VAL A 124 -9.56 -19.43 8.96
CA VAL A 124 -10.42 -20.58 9.26
C VAL A 124 -9.98 -21.79 8.48
#